data_7377f48d5a48f5a28253dde94268586b
#
_entry.id   7377f48d5a48f5a28253dde94268586b
#
_cell.length_a   1.000
_cell.length_b   1.000
_cell.length_c   1.000
_cell.angle_alpha   90.00
_cell.angle_beta   90.00
_cell.angle_gamma   90.00
#
_symmetry.space_group_name_H-M   'P 1'
#
loop_
_entity.id
_entity.type
_entity.pdbx_description
1 polymer ?
#
loop_
_entity_poly.entity_id
_entity_poly.type
_entity_poly.pdbx_seq_one_letter_code
_entity_poly.pdbx_strand_id
1 'polypeptide(L)'
;RALIFWQSGFDTAQIFFDEGSWSEALAHIGCAFETAEIILMSDVVDSQNSIELMTSSAVMLAFTLLKLNRVDDARDVYWSSIWRLERELAHGNVEYAELQKYLGFLYSCVENLNARFLFTDNTPMEATVQVGSSIH
;
A
#
# COMPACT_ATOMS: atom_id res chain seq x y z
N ARG A 1 1.47 -18.64 -14.01
CA ARG A 1 0.84 -19.32 -12.88
C ARG A 1 0.74 -18.44 -11.65
N ALA A 2 1.85 -17.85 -11.22
CA ALA A 2 1.81 -16.90 -10.10
C ALA A 2 0.92 -15.71 -10.43
N LEU A 3 0.97 -15.25 -11.68
CA LEU A 3 0.16 -14.14 -12.14
C LEU A 3 -1.32 -14.49 -12.06
N ILE A 4 -1.70 -15.70 -12.45
CA ILE A 4 -3.09 -16.14 -12.36
C ILE A 4 -3.53 -16.21 -10.90
N PHE A 5 -2.66 -16.69 -10.04
CA PHE A 5 -2.96 -16.78 -8.61
C PHE A 5 -3.15 -15.40 -8.02
N TRP A 6 -2.28 -14.45 -8.40
CA TRP A 6 -2.42 -13.07 -7.94
C TRP A 6 -3.74 -12.46 -8.40
N GLN A 7 -4.07 -12.65 -9.68
CA GLN A 7 -5.28 -12.07 -10.26
C GLN A 7 -6.52 -12.59 -9.55
N SER A 8 -6.56 -13.90 -9.31
CA SER A 8 -7.68 -14.52 -8.62
C SER A 8 -7.85 -13.96 -7.22
N GLY A 9 -6.76 -13.83 -6.49
CA GLY A 9 -6.81 -13.28 -5.13
C GLY A 9 -7.22 -11.83 -5.10
N PHE A 10 -6.68 -11.04 -6.02
CA PHE A 10 -7.01 -9.63 -6.11
C PHE A 10 -8.50 -9.43 -6.44
N ASP A 11 -8.98 -10.16 -7.43
CA ASP A 11 -10.38 -10.04 -7.84
C ASP A 11 -11.33 -10.46 -6.73
N THR A 12 -11.00 -11.53 -6.02
CA THR A 12 -11.82 -11.99 -4.90
C THR A 12 -11.84 -10.96 -3.79
N ALA A 13 -10.69 -10.37 -3.49
CA ALA A 13 -10.61 -9.32 -2.49
C ALA A 13 -11.47 -8.12 -2.89
N GLN A 14 -11.46 -7.76 -4.17
CA GLN A 14 -12.25 -6.63 -4.65
C GLN A 14 -13.74 -6.87 -4.43
N ILE A 15 -14.20 -8.10 -4.68
CA ILE A 15 -15.60 -8.44 -4.48
C ILE A 15 -15.99 -8.27 -3.01
N PHE A 16 -15.19 -8.80 -2.10
CA PHE A 16 -15.47 -8.66 -0.67
C PHE A 16 -15.38 -7.22 -0.23
N PHE A 17 -14.41 -6.47 -0.75
CA PHE A 17 -14.25 -5.05 -0.42
C PHE A 17 -15.51 -4.28 -0.82
N ASP A 18 -16.00 -4.51 -2.04
CA ASP A 18 -17.17 -3.81 -2.55
C ASP A 18 -18.42 -4.15 -1.76
N GLU A 19 -18.47 -5.34 -1.16
CA GLU A 19 -19.60 -5.77 -0.32
C GLU A 19 -19.49 -5.28 1.12
N GLY A 20 -18.37 -4.64 1.48
CA GLY A 20 -18.15 -4.22 2.85
C GLY A 20 -17.69 -5.33 3.77
N SER A 21 -17.29 -6.48 3.22
CA SER A 21 -16.79 -7.61 3.99
C SER A 21 -15.28 -7.45 4.16
N TRP A 22 -14.90 -6.51 5.04
CA TRP A 22 -13.52 -6.08 5.15
C TRP A 22 -12.56 -7.18 5.62
N SER A 23 -12.99 -8.01 6.57
CA SER A 23 -12.12 -9.08 7.07
C SER A 23 -11.83 -10.12 6.02
N GLU A 24 -12.85 -10.49 5.24
CA GLU A 24 -12.65 -11.42 4.15
C GLU A 24 -11.77 -10.83 3.06
N ALA A 25 -12.02 -9.55 2.74
CA ALA A 25 -11.19 -8.86 1.77
C ALA A 25 -9.73 -8.84 2.22
N LEU A 26 -9.49 -8.63 3.51
CA LEU A 26 -8.14 -8.57 4.05
C LEU A 26 -7.38 -9.87 3.81
N ALA A 27 -8.01 -11.00 4.07
CA ALA A 27 -7.36 -12.29 3.88
C ALA A 27 -6.91 -12.48 2.44
N HIS A 28 -7.77 -12.14 1.50
CA HIS A 28 -7.47 -12.35 0.08
C HIS A 28 -6.47 -11.33 -0.45
N ILE A 29 -6.59 -10.04 -0.05
CA ILE A 29 -5.66 -9.05 -0.55
C ILE A 29 -4.28 -9.21 0.09
N GLY A 30 -4.23 -9.72 1.33
CA GLY A 30 -2.95 -10.03 1.95
C GLY A 30 -2.20 -11.07 1.17
N CYS A 31 -2.90 -12.12 0.73
CA CYS A 31 -2.27 -13.15 -0.09
C CYS A 31 -1.84 -12.60 -1.45
N ALA A 32 -2.65 -11.75 -2.06
CA ALA A 32 -2.29 -11.15 -3.35
C ALA A 32 -1.06 -10.26 -3.20
N PHE A 33 -0.99 -9.50 -2.12
CA PHE A 33 0.15 -8.64 -1.86
C PHE A 33 1.44 -9.46 -1.72
N GLU A 34 1.39 -10.54 -0.94
CA GLU A 34 2.54 -11.42 -0.77
C GLU A 34 2.95 -12.05 -2.08
N THR A 35 1.97 -12.44 -2.90
CA THR A 35 2.26 -13.01 -4.21
C THR A 35 2.92 -11.97 -5.10
N ALA A 36 2.46 -10.72 -5.04
CA ALA A 36 3.07 -9.65 -5.82
C ALA A 36 4.52 -9.42 -5.42
N GLU A 37 4.83 -9.51 -4.12
CA GLU A 37 6.21 -9.40 -3.66
C GLU A 37 7.08 -10.51 -4.23
N ILE A 38 6.57 -11.72 -4.23
CA ILE A 38 7.29 -12.87 -4.77
C ILE A 38 7.52 -12.69 -6.27
N ILE A 39 6.50 -12.24 -6.99
CA ILE A 39 6.61 -12.00 -8.42
C ILE A 39 7.69 -10.95 -8.71
N LEU A 40 7.70 -9.87 -7.93
CA LEU A 40 8.69 -8.81 -8.11
C LEU A 40 10.12 -9.33 -7.93
N MET A 41 10.30 -10.21 -6.96
CA MET A 41 11.63 -10.72 -6.63
C MET A 41 12.11 -11.82 -7.57
N SER A 42 11.21 -12.49 -8.25
CA SER A 42 11.54 -13.70 -9.01
C SER A 42 11.79 -13.47 -10.49
N ASP A 43 11.51 -12.28 -11.00
CA ASP A 43 11.70 -11.91 -12.41
C ASP A 43 10.91 -12.78 -13.39
N VAL A 44 9.84 -13.44 -12.94
CA VAL A 44 9.02 -14.24 -13.86
C VAL A 44 8.07 -13.39 -14.68
N VAL A 45 7.84 -12.13 -14.25
CA VAL A 45 7.03 -11.16 -14.96
C VAL A 45 7.94 -9.96 -15.19
N ASP A 46 7.77 -9.24 -16.28
CA ASP A 46 8.63 -8.10 -16.52
C ASP A 46 8.49 -7.06 -15.40
N SER A 47 9.55 -6.28 -15.21
CA SER A 47 9.65 -5.41 -14.04
C SER A 47 8.54 -4.38 -13.96
N GLN A 48 8.12 -3.82 -15.10
CA GLN A 48 7.08 -2.81 -15.11
C GLN A 48 5.75 -3.37 -14.61
N ASN A 49 5.36 -4.55 -15.11
CA ASN A 49 4.14 -5.20 -14.67
C ASN A 49 4.22 -5.64 -13.22
N SER A 50 5.39 -6.13 -12.79
CA SER A 50 5.58 -6.54 -11.39
C SER A 50 5.38 -5.38 -10.44
N ILE A 51 5.89 -4.21 -10.80
CA ILE A 51 5.74 -3.00 -9.99
C ILE A 51 4.28 -2.57 -9.93
N GLU A 52 3.57 -2.68 -11.03
CA GLU A 52 2.15 -2.34 -11.07
C GLU A 52 1.34 -3.28 -10.17
N LEU A 53 1.61 -4.58 -10.22
CA LEU A 53 0.93 -5.54 -9.35
C LEU A 53 1.18 -5.22 -7.88
N MET A 54 2.44 -4.92 -7.56
CA MET A 54 2.83 -4.59 -6.19
C MET A 54 2.10 -3.35 -5.70
N THR A 55 2.09 -2.30 -6.51
CA THR A 55 1.48 -1.04 -6.14
C THR A 55 -0.04 -1.18 -5.98
N SER A 56 -0.69 -1.86 -6.92
CA SER A 56 -2.13 -2.07 -6.85
C SER A 56 -2.51 -2.86 -5.60
N SER A 57 -1.75 -3.91 -5.30
CA SER A 57 -2.01 -4.74 -4.12
C SER A 57 -1.81 -3.94 -2.84
N ALA A 58 -0.76 -3.13 -2.79
CA ALA A 58 -0.46 -2.33 -1.62
C ALA A 58 -1.59 -1.34 -1.33
N VAL A 59 -2.10 -0.67 -2.37
CA VAL A 59 -3.16 0.31 -2.19
C VAL A 59 -4.45 -0.35 -1.71
N MET A 60 -4.83 -1.46 -2.32
CA MET A 60 -6.04 -2.18 -1.91
C MET A 60 -5.89 -2.71 -0.48
N LEU A 61 -4.73 -3.25 -0.14
CA LEU A 61 -4.47 -3.76 1.21
C LEU A 61 -4.57 -2.62 2.23
N ALA A 62 -3.93 -1.48 1.93
CA ALA A 62 -3.98 -0.35 2.84
C ALA A 62 -5.40 0.17 3.02
N PHE A 63 -6.17 0.28 1.92
CA PHE A 63 -7.56 0.72 2.01
C PHE A 63 -8.39 -0.22 2.88
N THR A 64 -8.17 -1.53 2.73
CA THR A 64 -8.89 -2.52 3.54
C THR A 64 -8.54 -2.37 5.02
N LEU A 65 -7.24 -2.17 5.30
CA LEU A 65 -6.80 -1.96 6.69
C LEU A 65 -7.42 -0.69 7.28
N LEU A 66 -7.55 0.36 6.47
CA LEU A 66 -8.18 1.59 6.95
C LEU A 66 -9.66 1.38 7.26
N LYS A 67 -10.35 0.58 6.47
CA LYS A 67 -11.75 0.24 6.77
C LYS A 67 -11.88 -0.51 8.08
N LEU A 68 -10.83 -1.21 8.48
CA LEU A 68 -10.79 -1.95 9.75
C LEU A 68 -10.19 -1.12 10.89
N ASN A 69 -9.97 0.16 10.66
CA ASN A 69 -9.38 1.09 11.64
C ASN A 69 -7.96 0.72 12.03
N ARG A 70 -7.24 0.05 11.13
CA ARG A 70 -5.84 -0.34 11.36
C ARG A 70 -4.92 0.62 10.62
N VAL A 71 -4.89 1.87 11.10
CA VAL A 71 -4.18 2.96 10.42
C VAL A 71 -2.67 2.73 10.37
N ASP A 72 -2.10 2.28 11.49
CA ASP A 72 -0.65 2.07 11.54
C ASP A 72 -0.23 0.95 10.59
N ASP A 73 -1.03 -0.10 10.49
CA ASP A 73 -0.74 -1.19 9.57
C ASP A 73 -0.83 -0.72 8.13
N ALA A 74 -1.80 0.13 7.82
CA ALA A 74 -1.91 0.69 6.47
C ALA A 74 -0.68 1.52 6.12
N ARG A 75 -0.22 2.33 7.07
CA ARG A 75 0.98 3.14 6.87
C ARG A 75 2.20 2.25 6.62
N ASP A 76 2.29 1.16 7.38
CA ASP A 76 3.40 0.22 7.22
C ASP A 76 3.39 -0.44 5.84
N VAL A 77 2.21 -0.74 5.30
CA VAL A 77 2.11 -1.31 3.95
C VAL A 77 2.66 -0.34 2.92
N TYR A 78 2.29 0.93 3.02
CA TYR A 78 2.81 1.93 2.09
C TYR A 78 4.34 2.06 2.19
N TRP A 79 4.86 2.16 3.41
CA TRP A 79 6.30 2.32 3.58
C TRP A 79 7.08 1.09 3.14
N SER A 80 6.57 -0.08 3.43
CA SER A 80 7.20 -1.32 3.01
C SER A 80 7.24 -1.42 1.48
N SER A 81 6.18 -0.98 0.81
CA SER A 81 6.12 -1.00 -0.65
C SER A 81 7.09 0.02 -1.24
N ILE A 82 7.16 1.22 -0.67
CA ILE A 82 8.10 2.24 -1.10
C ILE A 82 9.53 1.71 -1.01
N TRP A 83 9.86 1.12 0.13
CA TRP A 83 11.20 0.58 0.35
C TRP A 83 11.53 -0.48 -0.68
N ARG A 84 10.57 -1.35 -0.99
CA ARG A 84 10.77 -2.42 -1.95
C ARG A 84 11.04 -1.86 -3.36
N LEU A 85 10.27 -0.86 -3.75
CA LEU A 85 10.46 -0.24 -5.05
C LEU A 85 11.78 0.51 -5.13
N GLU A 86 12.19 1.15 -4.05
CA GLU A 86 13.49 1.83 -4.03
C GLU A 86 14.63 0.85 -4.18
N ARG A 87 14.48 -0.34 -3.63
CA ARG A 87 15.47 -1.40 -3.84
C ARG A 87 15.55 -1.83 -5.29
N GLU A 88 14.41 -1.91 -5.97
CA GLU A 88 14.38 -2.25 -7.38
C GLU A 88 15.10 -1.18 -8.21
N LEU A 89 14.93 0.07 -7.85
CA LEU A 89 15.64 1.15 -8.50
C LEU A 89 17.15 1.01 -8.31
N ALA A 90 17.57 0.69 -7.10
CA ALA A 90 19.00 0.54 -6.80
C ALA A 90 19.63 -0.60 -7.60
N HIS A 91 18.84 -1.63 -7.92
CA HIS A 91 19.34 -2.75 -8.70
C HIS A 91 19.33 -2.48 -10.20
N GLY A 92 18.73 -1.36 -10.63
CA GLY A 92 18.74 -0.97 -12.03
C GLY A 92 17.89 -1.83 -12.94
N ASN A 93 16.92 -2.54 -12.39
CA ASN A 93 16.09 -3.47 -13.17
C ASN A 93 14.91 -2.79 -13.83
N VAL A 94 14.64 -1.53 -13.51
CA VAL A 94 13.46 -0.83 -13.94
C VAL A 94 13.83 0.54 -14.45
N GLU A 95 13.11 1.01 -15.45
CA GLU A 95 13.31 2.35 -15.96
C GLU A 95 13.00 3.37 -14.86
N TYR A 96 13.89 4.32 -14.70
CA TYR A 96 13.81 5.29 -13.60
C TYR A 96 12.50 6.08 -13.65
N ALA A 97 12.11 6.54 -14.83
CA ALA A 97 10.92 7.39 -14.97
C ALA A 97 9.66 6.64 -14.56
N GLU A 98 9.54 5.36 -14.96
CA GLU A 98 8.39 4.55 -14.58
C GLU A 98 8.33 4.32 -13.08
N LEU A 99 9.46 3.98 -12.50
CA LEU A 99 9.52 3.72 -11.07
C LEU A 99 9.18 4.96 -10.27
N GLN A 100 9.65 6.14 -10.71
CA GLN A 100 9.37 7.39 -10.03
C GLN A 100 7.88 7.69 -9.97
N LYS A 101 7.16 7.32 -11.01
CA LYS A 101 5.71 7.52 -11.04
C LYS A 101 5.01 6.76 -9.92
N TYR A 102 5.37 5.50 -9.75
CA TYR A 102 4.76 4.68 -8.71
C TYR A 102 5.22 5.09 -7.31
N LEU A 103 6.50 5.44 -7.17
CA LEU A 103 7.00 5.95 -5.90
C LEU A 103 6.30 7.24 -5.50
N GLY A 104 6.14 8.16 -6.46
CA GLY A 104 5.44 9.42 -6.18
C GLY A 104 4.03 9.18 -5.72
N PHE A 105 3.34 8.24 -6.34
CA PHE A 105 1.99 7.90 -5.96
C PHE A 105 1.93 7.36 -4.52
N LEU A 106 2.83 6.44 -4.18
CA LEU A 106 2.85 5.86 -2.84
C LEU A 106 3.22 6.89 -1.77
N TYR A 107 4.16 7.78 -2.06
CA TYR A 107 4.48 8.87 -1.14
C TYR A 107 3.27 9.77 -0.91
N SER A 108 2.50 10.04 -1.97
CA SER A 108 1.26 10.80 -1.83
C SER A 108 0.26 10.09 -0.92
N CYS A 109 0.18 8.78 -1.02
CA CYS A 109 -0.70 8.01 -0.16
C CYS A 109 -0.31 8.17 1.30
N VAL A 110 0.99 8.12 1.60
CA VAL A 110 1.47 8.31 2.97
C VAL A 110 1.13 9.70 3.46
N GLU A 111 1.38 10.71 2.63
CA GLU A 111 1.11 12.09 3.02
C GLU A 111 -0.37 12.32 3.31
N ASN A 112 -1.22 11.79 2.45
CA ASN A 112 -2.67 11.91 2.66
C ASN A 112 -3.12 11.21 3.92
N LEU A 113 -2.55 10.04 4.18
CA LEU A 113 -2.88 9.29 5.38
C LEU A 113 -2.46 10.06 6.63
N ASN A 114 -1.24 10.59 6.63
CA ASN A 114 -0.74 11.35 7.76
C ASN A 114 -1.56 12.59 8.01
N ALA A 115 -1.92 13.31 6.94
CA ALA A 115 -2.71 14.53 7.08
C ALA A 115 -4.07 14.23 7.72
N ARG A 116 -4.73 13.17 7.27
CA ARG A 116 -6.05 12.81 7.79
C ARG A 116 -6.01 12.43 9.26
N PHE A 117 -5.06 11.60 9.65
CA PHE A 117 -5.08 10.99 10.97
C PHE A 117 -4.25 11.73 11.99
N LEU A 118 -3.27 12.51 11.58
CA LEU A 118 -2.55 13.37 12.50
C LEU A 118 -3.45 14.48 13.02
N PHE A 119 -4.25 15.08 12.15
CA PHE A 119 -5.21 16.09 12.59
C PHE A 119 -6.22 15.49 13.57
N THR A 120 -6.68 14.28 13.29
CA THR A 120 -7.62 13.62 14.17
C THR A 120 -6.99 13.35 15.53
N ASP A 121 -5.75 12.89 15.53
CA ASP A 121 -5.04 12.57 16.76
C ASP A 121 -4.76 13.81 17.59
N ASN A 122 -4.54 14.93 16.95
CA ASN A 122 -4.21 16.17 17.64
C ASN A 122 -5.43 16.87 18.21
N THR A 123 -6.57 16.37 17.91
CA THR A 123 -7.77 16.94 18.48
C THR A 123 -7.83 16.60 19.91
N PRO A 124 -7.98 17.02 20.66
CA PRO A 124 -8.10 16.71 21.93
C PRO A 124 -7.12 16.95 22.85
N MET A 125 -6.75 16.84 22.91
CA MET A 125 -5.91 16.82 23.68
C MET A 125 -5.28 17.69 23.97
N GLU A 126 -5.43 17.80 23.68
CA GLU A 126 -4.87 18.46 23.84
C GLU A 126 -4.87 19.28 23.59
N ALA A 127 -5.18 19.55 23.68
CA ALA A 127 -5.06 20.26 23.38
C ALA A 127 -4.60 20.84 23.29
N THR A 128 -4.27 20.68 23.51
CA THR A 128 -3.62 21.09 23.22
C THR A 128 -2.96 21.41 22.78
N VAL A 129 -2.64 21.29 23.05
CA VAL A 129 -1.78 21.54 22.49
C VAL A 129 -1.43 21.81 21.80
N GLN A 130 -1.17 21.80 21.83
CA GLN A 130 -0.63 22.08 21.10
C GLN A 130 -0.67 22.60 20.24
N VAL A 131 -0.78 22.72 20.29
CA VAL A 131 -0.70 23.28 19.42
C VAL A 131 -0.30 23.64 18.82
N GLY A 132 -0.07 23.57 18.90
CA GLY A 132 0.46 23.83 18.21
C GLY A 132 0.84 23.64 17.68
N SER A 133 1.15 23.26 18.00
CA SER A 133 1.62 23.07 17.44
C SER A 133 1.78 22.67 16.84
N SER A 134 2.02 22.28 16.91
CA SER A 134 2.22 21.93 16.36
C SER A 134 2.37 21.44 15.76
N ILE A 135 2.63 21.11 15.74
CA ILE A 135 2.75 20.77 15.33
C ILE A 135 2.96 20.29 14.67
N HIS A 136 3.23 19.94 14.66
CA HIS A 136 3.47 19.66 14.29
C HIS A 136 3.69 19.76 13.74
#